data_2a51fadf4b17efb60eb7b24dad1e59ee
#
_entry.id   2a51fadf4b17efb60eb7b24dad1e59ee
#
_cell.length_a   1.000
_cell.length_b   1.000
_cell.length_c   1.000
_cell.angle_alpha   90.00
_cell.angle_beta   90.00
_cell.angle_gamma   90.00
#
_symmetry.space_group_name_H-M   'P 1'
#
loop_
_entity.id
_entity.type
_entity.pdbx_description
1 polymer ?
#
loop_
_entity_poly.entity_id
_entity_poly.type
_entity_poly.pdbx_seq_one_letter_code
_entity_poly.pdbx_strand_id
1 'polypeptide(L)'
;MRLIDRILQPDNMRAAWEEVAAKKGAPGIDGVSIKRWRRNWEERLVNLAAAVRANTYQPQPLERFTQPKPDGSLRHMANLTVTDKVLQRAVLRVLDDHFDRQFLDCSYGYRQGRGVRDAVPTIIRYRDAGLQWVLDADIDECFDSLDHELMLEFVREEVDDPIVLRLIEQWLWVGRRDPEKARGIPLGAVISPLLCNVYLHRLDRGLTERGYALVRYADDFCTFCASRARTEASRQDTEGILAVIKLCLEPGKTAITHFDQGFDYLGVHFYRDTYSFVAAGKRIEVEGDFDATLFYDYVPEGY
;
A
#
# COMPACT_ATOMS: atom_id res chain seq x y z
N MET A 1 23.16 10.62 13.03
CA MET A 1 22.33 11.75 12.53
C MET A 1 20.89 11.32 12.75
N ARG A 2 20.06 12.13 13.43
CA ARG A 2 18.64 11.81 13.68
C ARG A 2 17.89 11.64 12.37
N LEU A 3 16.79 10.85 12.41
CA LEU A 3 15.99 10.57 11.22
C LEU A 3 15.39 11.86 10.63
N ILE A 4 14.86 12.75 11.48
CA ILE A 4 14.33 14.04 11.04
C ILE A 4 15.40 14.91 10.36
N ASP A 5 16.64 14.86 10.79
CA ASP A 5 17.71 15.65 10.17
C ASP A 5 18.01 15.16 8.74
N ARG A 6 17.91 13.84 8.50
CA ARG A 6 18.00 13.25 7.14
C ARG A 6 16.83 13.68 6.27
N ILE A 7 15.61 13.64 6.81
CA ILE A 7 14.38 14.03 6.10
C ILE A 7 14.44 15.48 5.66
N LEU A 8 14.87 16.40 6.56
CA LEU A 8 14.90 17.84 6.30
C LEU A 8 16.20 18.33 5.66
N GLN A 9 17.05 17.45 5.15
CA GLN A 9 18.20 17.85 4.34
C GLN A 9 17.74 18.55 3.06
N PRO A 10 18.40 19.66 2.65
CA PRO A 10 18.00 20.43 1.47
C PRO A 10 17.86 19.57 0.20
N ASP A 11 18.78 18.64 -0.01
CA ASP A 11 18.75 17.77 -1.19
C ASP A 11 17.56 16.79 -1.17
N ASN A 12 17.22 16.21 0.00
CA ASN A 12 16.05 15.35 0.12
C ASN A 12 14.74 16.14 -0.04
N MET A 13 14.65 17.32 0.56
CA MET A 13 13.49 18.21 0.42
C MET A 13 13.30 18.66 -1.02
N ARG A 14 14.39 18.99 -1.73
CA ARG A 14 14.37 19.34 -3.16
C ARG A 14 13.90 18.17 -4.00
N ALA A 15 14.47 16.98 -3.83
CA ALA A 15 14.07 15.79 -4.56
C ALA A 15 12.59 15.45 -4.32
N ALA A 16 12.11 15.56 -3.08
CA ALA A 16 10.69 15.38 -2.75
C ALA A 16 9.78 16.38 -3.49
N TRP A 17 10.20 17.65 -3.57
CA TRP A 17 9.50 18.66 -4.35
C TRP A 17 9.47 18.31 -5.85
N GLU A 18 10.60 17.94 -6.43
CA GLU A 18 10.71 17.58 -7.85
C GLU A 18 9.78 16.42 -8.21
N GLU A 19 9.73 15.38 -7.37
CA GLU A 19 8.82 14.26 -7.55
C GLU A 19 7.33 14.66 -7.45
N VAL A 20 6.97 15.51 -6.51
CA VAL A 20 5.59 16.03 -6.40
C VAL A 20 5.25 16.90 -7.59
N ALA A 21 6.18 17.74 -8.05
CA ALA A 21 5.97 18.63 -9.19
C ALA A 21 5.81 17.86 -10.52
N ALA A 22 6.48 16.73 -10.69
CA ALA A 22 6.40 15.87 -11.87
C ALA A 22 5.02 15.23 -12.04
N LYS A 23 4.32 14.90 -10.93
CA LYS A 23 3.01 14.23 -10.94
C LYS A 23 1.84 15.09 -11.42
N LYS A 24 2.00 16.39 -11.63
CA LYS A 24 0.98 17.34 -12.12
C LYS A 24 -0.36 17.26 -11.37
N GLY A 25 -0.34 16.95 -10.07
CA GLY A 25 -1.54 16.78 -9.25
C GLY A 25 -2.35 18.07 -9.07
N ALA A 26 -3.64 17.92 -8.75
CA ALA A 26 -4.54 19.01 -8.42
C ALA A 26 -4.08 19.78 -7.16
N PRO A 27 -4.43 21.09 -7.02
CA PRO A 27 -4.26 21.80 -5.76
C PRO A 27 -5.08 21.15 -4.65
N GLY A 28 -4.64 21.28 -3.40
CA GLY A 28 -5.44 20.89 -2.25
C GLY A 28 -6.41 21.97 -1.82
N ILE A 29 -6.97 21.84 -0.62
CA ILE A 29 -7.99 22.76 -0.05
C ILE A 29 -7.55 24.23 -0.01
N ASP A 30 -6.24 24.51 0.01
CA ASP A 30 -5.66 25.85 -0.03
C ASP A 30 -5.69 26.50 -1.42
N GLY A 31 -6.12 25.77 -2.46
CA GLY A 31 -6.17 26.25 -3.85
C GLY A 31 -4.79 26.55 -4.45
N VAL A 32 -3.68 26.16 -3.79
CA VAL A 32 -2.33 26.42 -4.27
C VAL A 32 -1.89 25.32 -5.25
N SER A 33 -1.87 25.66 -6.54
CA SER A 33 -1.41 24.74 -7.58
C SER A 33 0.11 24.53 -7.56
N ILE A 34 0.59 23.43 -8.15
CA ILE A 34 2.01 23.16 -8.37
C ILE A 34 2.70 24.34 -9.09
N LYS A 35 2.03 24.94 -10.10
CA LYS A 35 2.54 26.10 -10.84
C LYS A 35 2.74 27.32 -9.91
N ARG A 36 1.79 27.58 -8.99
CA ARG A 36 1.91 28.68 -8.01
C ARG A 36 2.97 28.37 -6.96
N TRP A 37 3.04 27.13 -6.47
CA TRP A 37 4.01 26.68 -5.48
C TRP A 37 5.45 26.76 -6.02
N ARG A 38 5.66 26.48 -7.31
CA ARG A 38 6.97 26.53 -8.00
C ARG A 38 7.63 27.90 -8.01
N ARG A 39 6.86 29.00 -7.92
CA ARG A 39 7.43 30.35 -8.01
C ARG A 39 8.44 30.66 -6.91
N ASN A 40 8.22 30.12 -5.71
CA ASN A 40 9.05 30.38 -4.52
C ASN A 40 9.39 29.06 -3.81
N TRP A 41 9.65 28.01 -4.57
CA TRP A 41 9.80 26.65 -4.00
C TRP A 41 10.97 26.57 -3.01
N GLU A 42 12.11 27.24 -3.24
CA GLU A 42 13.28 27.24 -2.36
C GLU A 42 12.93 27.82 -0.99
N GLU A 43 12.36 29.01 -0.97
CA GLU A 43 11.91 29.66 0.26
C GLU A 43 10.87 28.83 1.00
N ARG A 44 9.92 28.24 0.27
CA ARG A 44 8.89 27.36 0.84
C ARG A 44 9.48 26.12 1.49
N LEU A 45 10.51 25.50 0.91
CA LEU A 45 11.19 24.36 1.50
C LEU A 45 11.93 24.75 2.78
N VAL A 46 12.63 25.89 2.78
CA VAL A 46 13.32 26.40 3.96
C VAL A 46 12.33 26.69 5.11
N ASN A 47 11.23 27.38 4.79
CA ASN A 47 10.19 27.70 5.78
C ASN A 47 9.49 26.44 6.30
N LEU A 48 9.21 25.45 5.45
CA LEU A 48 8.62 24.18 5.84
C LEU A 48 9.55 23.39 6.77
N ALA A 49 10.84 23.29 6.44
CA ALA A 49 11.82 22.63 7.29
C ALA A 49 11.98 23.34 8.65
N ALA A 50 11.97 24.68 8.67
CA ALA A 50 12.00 25.46 9.90
C ALA A 50 10.75 25.23 10.76
N ALA A 51 9.56 25.22 10.15
CA ALA A 51 8.30 24.97 10.86
C ALA A 51 8.26 23.56 11.49
N VAL A 52 8.77 22.54 10.78
CA VAL A 52 8.85 21.18 11.32
C VAL A 52 9.81 21.13 12.52
N ARG A 53 11.00 21.73 12.42
CA ARG A 53 11.97 21.79 13.54
C ARG A 53 11.43 22.55 14.75
N ALA A 54 10.73 23.66 14.50
CA ALA A 54 10.14 24.50 15.55
C ALA A 54 8.85 23.92 16.14
N ASN A 55 8.37 22.77 15.66
CA ASN A 55 7.10 22.18 16.07
C ASN A 55 5.86 23.05 15.77
N THR A 56 5.92 23.90 14.77
CA THR A 56 4.82 24.79 14.35
C THR A 56 4.11 24.33 13.08
N TYR A 57 4.64 23.31 12.39
CA TYR A 57 3.95 22.70 11.27
C TYR A 57 2.65 22.02 11.73
N GLN A 58 1.57 22.28 10.97
CA GLN A 58 0.29 21.62 11.10
C GLN A 58 -0.20 21.22 9.70
N PRO A 59 -0.57 19.96 9.48
CA PRO A 59 -1.15 19.56 8.19
C PRO A 59 -2.50 20.24 7.97
N GLN A 60 -2.77 20.60 6.72
CA GLN A 60 -4.06 21.17 6.37
C GLN A 60 -5.13 20.10 6.24
N PRO A 61 -6.41 20.44 6.43
CA PRO A 61 -7.52 19.52 6.14
C PRO A 61 -7.45 18.97 4.71
N LEU A 62 -7.95 17.75 4.53
CA LEU A 62 -7.95 17.09 3.23
C LEU A 62 -9.16 17.50 2.39
N GLU A 63 -8.93 17.74 1.12
CA GLU A 63 -10.00 17.82 0.13
C GLU A 63 -10.46 16.39 -0.23
N ARG A 64 -11.71 16.04 0.08
CA ARG A 64 -12.25 14.70 -0.15
C ARG A 64 -13.13 14.67 -1.38
N PHE A 65 -13.00 13.61 -2.17
CA PHE A 65 -13.79 13.36 -3.37
C PHE A 65 -14.02 11.86 -3.57
N THR A 66 -14.94 11.50 -4.45
CA THR A 66 -15.20 10.10 -4.80
C THR A 66 -14.77 9.84 -6.24
N GLN A 67 -14.27 8.63 -6.48
CA GLN A 67 -13.94 8.12 -7.81
C GLN A 67 -14.69 6.81 -8.04
N PRO A 68 -15.38 6.63 -9.17
CA PRO A 68 -16.05 5.37 -9.47
C PRO A 68 -15.00 4.25 -9.68
N LYS A 69 -15.31 3.06 -9.13
CA LYS A 69 -14.59 1.84 -9.44
C LYS A 69 -15.18 1.15 -10.68
N PRO A 70 -14.47 0.18 -11.31
CA PRO A 70 -15.01 -0.58 -12.44
C PRO A 70 -16.32 -1.32 -12.14
N ASP A 71 -16.54 -1.74 -10.89
CA ASP A 71 -17.75 -2.42 -10.42
C ASP A 71 -18.92 -1.46 -10.13
N GLY A 72 -18.74 -0.15 -10.34
CA GLY A 72 -19.73 0.90 -10.08
C GLY A 72 -19.79 1.39 -8.64
N SER A 73 -19.07 0.79 -7.71
CA SER A 73 -18.92 1.30 -6.33
C SER A 73 -18.04 2.56 -6.31
N LEU A 74 -18.06 3.30 -5.19
CA LEU A 74 -17.31 4.54 -5.07
C LEU A 74 -16.04 4.32 -4.20
N ARG A 75 -14.89 4.76 -4.71
CA ARG A 75 -13.65 4.86 -3.95
C ARG A 75 -13.56 6.27 -3.33
N HIS A 76 -13.44 6.34 -2.02
CA HIS A 76 -13.25 7.61 -1.31
C HIS A 76 -11.78 8.00 -1.35
N MET A 77 -11.50 9.13 -2.00
CA MET A 77 -10.14 9.65 -2.19
C MET A 77 -9.95 10.93 -1.40
N ALA A 78 -8.71 11.24 -1.10
CA ALA A 78 -8.31 12.48 -0.45
C ALA A 78 -7.15 13.15 -1.20
N ASN A 79 -7.21 14.47 -1.29
CA ASN A 79 -6.17 15.28 -1.90
C ASN A 79 -5.57 16.22 -0.84
N LEU A 80 -4.26 16.27 -0.78
CA LEU A 80 -3.49 17.09 0.15
C LEU A 80 -3.08 18.40 -0.50
N THR A 81 -2.71 19.40 0.31
CA THR A 81 -1.99 20.57 -0.18
C THR A 81 -0.65 20.16 -0.79
N VAL A 82 -0.10 20.99 -1.67
CA VAL A 82 1.23 20.74 -2.25
C VAL A 82 2.30 20.70 -1.16
N THR A 83 2.16 21.54 -0.14
CA THR A 83 3.08 21.58 1.01
C THR A 83 3.09 20.27 1.78
N ASP A 84 1.92 19.72 2.08
CA ASP A 84 1.79 18.43 2.79
C ASP A 84 2.29 17.26 1.94
N LYS A 85 2.00 17.27 0.63
CA LYS A 85 2.55 16.29 -0.32
C LYS A 85 4.07 16.29 -0.32
N VAL A 86 4.70 17.46 -0.31
CA VAL A 86 6.17 17.58 -0.31
C VAL A 86 6.75 17.04 0.99
N LEU A 87 6.19 17.42 2.14
CA LEU A 87 6.70 16.91 3.43
C LEU A 87 6.50 15.40 3.56
N GLN A 88 5.31 14.87 3.22
CA GLN A 88 5.08 13.44 3.23
C GLN A 88 6.02 12.70 2.27
N ARG A 89 6.31 13.28 1.09
CA ARG A 89 7.27 12.70 0.15
C ARG A 89 8.70 12.70 0.71
N ALA A 90 9.12 13.77 1.37
CA ALA A 90 10.43 13.84 2.01
C ALA A 90 10.59 12.80 3.12
N VAL A 91 9.54 12.59 3.91
CA VAL A 91 9.49 11.53 4.94
C VAL A 91 9.50 10.14 4.30
N LEU A 92 8.65 9.91 3.30
CA LEU A 92 8.56 8.64 2.59
C LEU A 92 9.90 8.21 1.99
N ARG A 93 10.62 9.13 1.32
CA ARG A 93 11.94 8.86 0.71
C ARG A 93 12.99 8.31 1.70
N VAL A 94 12.85 8.66 2.98
CA VAL A 94 13.78 8.20 4.02
C VAL A 94 13.27 6.96 4.73
N LEU A 95 11.94 6.85 4.93
CA LEU A 95 11.33 5.74 5.63
C LEU A 95 11.14 4.50 4.75
N ASP A 96 10.94 4.69 3.44
CA ASP A 96 10.66 3.60 2.51
C ASP A 96 11.77 2.56 2.51
N ASP A 97 13.03 2.98 2.30
CA ASP A 97 14.20 2.11 2.38
C ASP A 97 14.38 1.45 3.75
N HIS A 98 13.94 2.13 4.81
CA HIS A 98 14.07 1.63 6.17
C HIS A 98 13.09 0.49 6.43
N PHE A 99 11.81 0.69 6.10
CA PHE A 99 10.77 -0.33 6.28
C PHE A 99 10.84 -1.44 5.23
N ASP A 100 11.27 -1.14 3.99
CA ASP A 100 11.33 -2.15 2.93
C ASP A 100 12.23 -3.34 3.29
N ARG A 101 13.29 -3.09 4.05
CA ARG A 101 14.20 -4.14 4.57
C ARG A 101 13.54 -5.05 5.60
N GLN A 102 12.46 -4.61 6.23
CA GLN A 102 11.71 -5.40 7.21
C GLN A 102 10.62 -6.24 6.56
N PHE A 103 10.08 -5.76 5.43
CA PHE A 103 8.98 -6.43 4.75
C PHE A 103 9.42 -7.77 4.16
N LEU A 104 8.56 -8.77 4.30
CA LEU A 104 8.78 -10.10 3.76
C LEU A 104 8.66 -10.12 2.23
N ASP A 105 9.23 -11.15 1.62
CA ASP A 105 9.23 -11.34 0.16
C ASP A 105 7.85 -11.63 -0.42
N CYS A 106 6.88 -12.01 0.41
CA CYS A 106 5.50 -12.24 0.02
C CYS A 106 4.70 -10.94 -0.24
N SER A 107 5.21 -9.77 0.17
CA SER A 107 4.58 -8.46 -0.04
C SER A 107 5.12 -7.78 -1.28
N TYR A 108 4.25 -7.40 -2.21
CA TYR A 108 4.61 -6.83 -3.53
C TYR A 108 4.08 -5.42 -3.75
N GLY A 109 2.85 -5.12 -3.30
CA GLY A 109 2.20 -3.84 -3.53
C GLY A 109 2.90 -2.67 -2.83
N TYR A 110 2.94 -1.51 -3.50
CA TYR A 110 3.51 -0.26 -2.97
C TYR A 110 4.99 -0.30 -2.59
N ARG A 111 5.74 -1.28 -3.07
CA ARG A 111 7.18 -1.42 -2.82
C ARG A 111 7.98 -1.10 -4.08
N GLN A 112 9.06 -0.36 -3.91
CA GLN A 112 9.93 -0.01 -5.03
C GLN A 112 10.61 -1.25 -5.61
N GLY A 113 10.57 -1.40 -6.95
CA GLY A 113 11.18 -2.52 -7.66
C GLY A 113 10.40 -3.83 -7.56
N ARG A 114 9.20 -3.82 -6.96
CA ARG A 114 8.30 -4.97 -6.90
C ARG A 114 6.95 -4.62 -7.52
N GLY A 115 6.30 -5.62 -8.12
CA GLY A 115 5.04 -5.41 -8.80
C GLY A 115 4.36 -6.71 -9.19
N VAL A 116 3.32 -6.61 -10.01
CA VAL A 116 2.56 -7.77 -10.51
C VAL A 116 3.48 -8.76 -11.25
N ARG A 117 4.46 -8.27 -12.01
CA ARG A 117 5.45 -9.10 -12.72
C ARG A 117 6.34 -9.93 -11.80
N ASP A 118 6.41 -9.61 -10.52
CA ASP A 118 7.18 -10.36 -9.52
C ASP A 118 6.26 -11.30 -8.71
N ALA A 119 5.00 -10.90 -8.53
CA ALA A 119 3.98 -11.70 -7.84
C ALA A 119 3.54 -12.91 -8.68
N VAL A 120 3.26 -12.73 -9.97
CA VAL A 120 2.77 -13.77 -10.88
C VAL A 120 3.70 -14.98 -10.96
N PRO A 121 5.02 -14.85 -11.19
CA PRO A 121 5.93 -16.00 -11.19
C PRO A 121 5.99 -16.71 -9.83
N THR A 122 5.78 -16.00 -8.74
CA THR A 122 5.71 -16.63 -7.42
C THR A 122 4.46 -17.49 -7.28
N ILE A 123 3.30 -17.05 -7.79
CA ILE A 123 2.06 -17.82 -7.81
C ILE A 123 2.24 -19.09 -8.67
N ILE A 124 2.83 -18.96 -9.85
CA ILE A 124 3.10 -20.09 -10.75
C ILE A 124 4.03 -21.12 -10.06
N ARG A 125 5.09 -20.64 -9.41
CA ARG A 125 5.99 -21.51 -8.64
C ARG A 125 5.27 -22.25 -7.50
N TYR A 126 4.32 -21.62 -6.81
CA TYR A 126 3.53 -22.30 -5.77
C TYR A 126 2.59 -23.36 -6.37
N ARG A 127 1.93 -23.06 -7.50
CA ARG A 127 1.13 -24.03 -8.27
C ARG A 127 1.96 -25.28 -8.62
N ASP A 128 3.15 -25.05 -9.19
CA ASP A 128 4.03 -26.13 -9.67
C ASP A 128 4.66 -26.94 -8.51
N ALA A 129 4.77 -26.33 -7.34
CA ALA A 129 5.12 -27.02 -6.10
C ALA A 129 3.96 -27.84 -5.48
N GLY A 130 2.80 -27.93 -6.16
CA GLY A 130 1.63 -28.69 -5.70
C GLY A 130 0.72 -27.94 -4.71
N LEU A 131 0.93 -26.63 -4.51
CA LEU A 131 0.07 -25.79 -3.66
C LEU A 131 -1.09 -25.23 -4.50
N GLN A 132 -2.02 -26.09 -4.86
CA GLN A 132 -3.07 -25.77 -5.84
C GLN A 132 -4.40 -25.31 -5.23
N TRP A 133 -4.56 -25.38 -3.91
CA TRP A 133 -5.69 -24.80 -3.19
C TRP A 133 -5.37 -23.37 -2.78
N VAL A 134 -6.27 -22.45 -3.05
CA VAL A 134 -6.06 -21.01 -2.88
C VAL A 134 -7.13 -20.42 -1.97
N LEU A 135 -6.73 -19.70 -0.94
CA LEU A 135 -7.56 -18.70 -0.29
C LEU A 135 -7.28 -17.38 -1.01
N ASP A 136 -8.26 -16.90 -1.74
CA ASP A 136 -8.30 -15.58 -2.35
C ASP A 136 -9.07 -14.65 -1.41
N ALA A 137 -8.46 -13.56 -0.94
CA ALA A 137 -8.99 -12.78 0.16
C ALA A 137 -8.64 -11.29 0.08
N ASP A 138 -9.62 -10.48 0.47
CA ASP A 138 -9.53 -9.02 0.58
C ASP A 138 -9.87 -8.58 2.01
N ILE A 139 -9.31 -7.47 2.46
CA ILE A 139 -9.56 -6.90 3.80
C ILE A 139 -10.65 -5.84 3.70
N ASP A 140 -11.69 -5.98 4.53
CA ASP A 140 -12.84 -5.08 4.54
C ASP A 140 -12.45 -3.63 4.86
N GLU A 141 -12.76 -2.72 3.94
CA GLU A 141 -12.47 -1.28 4.04
C GLU A 141 -11.07 -1.00 4.63
N CYS A 142 -10.03 -1.74 4.19
CA CYS A 142 -8.71 -1.76 4.81
C CYS A 142 -8.21 -0.36 5.19
N PHE A 143 -8.10 0.55 4.22
CA PHE A 143 -7.59 1.91 4.45
C PHE A 143 -8.43 2.72 5.45
N ASP A 144 -9.74 2.52 5.49
CA ASP A 144 -10.65 3.20 6.41
C ASP A 144 -10.68 2.56 7.81
N SER A 145 -10.12 1.34 7.95
CA SER A 145 -10.20 0.52 9.17
C SER A 145 -8.93 0.47 10.00
N LEU A 146 -7.77 0.92 9.48
CA LEU A 146 -6.48 0.87 10.17
C LEU A 146 -6.53 1.69 11.47
N ASP A 147 -6.34 1.02 12.62
CA ASP A 147 -6.37 1.64 13.96
C ASP A 147 -5.12 2.51 14.18
N HIS A 148 -5.31 3.75 14.63
CA HIS A 148 -4.22 4.71 14.77
C HIS A 148 -3.26 4.38 15.91
N GLU A 149 -3.76 3.82 17.01
CA GLU A 149 -2.93 3.45 18.15
C GLU A 149 -1.98 2.30 17.79
N LEU A 150 -2.54 1.24 17.17
CA LEU A 150 -1.74 0.12 16.65
C LEU A 150 -0.78 0.58 15.54
N MET A 151 -1.23 1.46 14.64
CA MET A 151 -0.35 2.01 13.61
C MET A 151 0.86 2.71 14.22
N LEU A 152 0.65 3.57 15.21
CA LEU A 152 1.74 4.27 15.88
C LEU A 152 2.62 3.33 16.69
N GLU A 153 2.06 2.28 17.29
CA GLU A 153 2.82 1.22 17.95
C GLU A 153 3.76 0.53 16.96
N PHE A 154 3.25 0.09 15.80
CA PHE A 154 4.04 -0.60 14.78
C PHE A 154 5.11 0.30 14.16
N VAL A 155 4.81 1.58 13.96
CA VAL A 155 5.83 2.53 13.50
C VAL A 155 6.91 2.75 14.54
N ARG A 156 6.57 2.79 15.84
CA ARG A 156 7.55 3.00 16.94
C ARG A 156 8.54 1.86 17.10
N GLU A 157 8.24 0.67 16.63
CA GLU A 157 9.21 -0.44 16.66
C GLU A 157 10.46 -0.14 15.84
N GLU A 158 10.32 0.66 14.77
CA GLU A 158 11.39 0.96 13.82
C GLU A 158 11.80 2.44 13.82
N VAL A 159 10.98 3.32 14.35
CA VAL A 159 11.17 4.77 14.33
C VAL A 159 11.14 5.31 15.76
N ASP A 160 12.26 5.80 16.25
CA ASP A 160 12.43 6.40 17.59
C ASP A 160 12.44 7.95 17.58
N ASP A 161 12.44 8.59 16.39
CA ASP A 161 12.48 10.05 16.25
C ASP A 161 11.11 10.66 16.59
N PRO A 162 11.01 11.45 17.70
CA PRO A 162 9.74 11.95 18.20
C PRO A 162 9.09 12.97 17.25
N ILE A 163 9.90 13.65 16.40
CA ILE A 163 9.36 14.60 15.42
C ILE A 163 8.70 13.83 14.28
N VAL A 164 9.33 12.76 13.81
CA VAL A 164 8.77 11.91 12.74
C VAL A 164 7.48 11.22 13.21
N LEU A 165 7.48 10.65 14.42
CA LEU A 165 6.29 10.03 15.02
C LEU A 165 5.12 11.03 15.13
N ARG A 166 5.40 12.24 15.58
CA ARG A 166 4.38 13.30 15.65
C ARG A 166 3.83 13.68 14.27
N LEU A 167 4.68 13.78 13.24
CA LEU A 167 4.21 14.06 11.88
C LEU A 167 3.25 12.98 11.40
N ILE A 168 3.59 11.71 11.62
CA ILE A 168 2.72 10.57 11.25
C ILE A 168 1.40 10.66 12.03
N GLU A 169 1.45 10.89 13.34
CA GLU A 169 0.25 11.04 14.19
C GLU A 169 -0.66 12.18 13.68
N GLN A 170 -0.09 13.35 13.34
CA GLN A 170 -0.85 14.47 12.79
C GLN A 170 -1.51 14.12 11.46
N TRP A 171 -0.82 13.40 10.58
CA TRP A 171 -1.38 12.97 9.28
C TRP A 171 -2.47 11.90 9.45
N LEU A 172 -2.30 10.97 10.37
CA LEU A 172 -3.34 10.02 10.74
C LEU A 172 -4.59 10.76 11.24
N TRP A 173 -4.39 11.73 12.13
CA TRP A 173 -5.47 12.51 12.73
C TRP A 173 -6.27 13.31 11.70
N VAL A 174 -5.61 14.02 10.79
CA VAL A 174 -6.26 14.77 9.69
C VAL A 174 -6.84 13.82 8.64
N GLY A 175 -6.23 12.64 8.49
CA GLY A 175 -6.61 11.62 7.52
C GLY A 175 -7.91 10.88 7.83
N ARG A 176 -8.40 10.89 9.07
CA ARG A 176 -9.61 10.19 9.50
C ARG A 176 -10.83 10.53 8.63
N ARG A 177 -11.54 9.50 8.21
CA ARG A 177 -12.82 9.69 7.52
C ARG A 177 -13.94 10.04 8.50
N ASP A 178 -13.95 9.37 9.67
CA ASP A 178 -14.87 9.60 10.77
C ASP A 178 -14.12 10.36 11.88
N PRO A 179 -14.50 11.61 12.18
CA PRO A 179 -13.82 12.40 13.22
C PRO A 179 -13.93 11.82 14.63
N GLU A 180 -14.91 10.97 14.89
CA GLU A 180 -15.14 10.35 16.20
C GLU A 180 -14.30 9.08 16.41
N LYS A 181 -13.70 8.54 15.34
CA LYS A 181 -12.93 7.28 15.39
C LYS A 181 -11.46 7.54 15.13
N ALA A 182 -10.60 7.02 15.99
CA ALA A 182 -9.14 7.05 15.80
C ALA A 182 -8.68 5.93 14.86
N ARG A 183 -9.22 5.90 13.63
CA ARG A 183 -8.91 4.92 12.61
C ARG A 183 -8.99 5.48 11.19
N GLY A 184 -8.34 4.78 10.27
CA GLY A 184 -8.33 5.06 8.84
C GLY A 184 -7.19 5.99 8.40
N ILE A 185 -6.67 5.70 7.22
CA ILE A 185 -5.69 6.50 6.52
C ILE A 185 -6.24 6.94 5.17
N PRO A 186 -5.92 8.16 4.69
CA PRO A 186 -6.54 8.68 3.49
C PRO A 186 -5.97 8.04 2.22
N LEU A 187 -6.83 7.45 1.41
CA LEU A 187 -6.48 7.00 0.07
C LEU A 187 -6.13 8.24 -0.80
N GLY A 188 -4.92 8.23 -1.37
CA GLY A 188 -4.37 9.37 -2.13
C GLY A 188 -3.34 10.20 -1.37
N ALA A 189 -3.16 10.00 -0.06
CA ALA A 189 -2.03 10.59 0.65
C ALA A 189 -0.72 9.88 0.30
N VAL A 190 0.38 10.64 0.27
CA VAL A 190 1.68 10.15 -0.21
C VAL A 190 2.26 9.07 0.68
N ILE A 191 2.04 9.16 2.00
CA ILE A 191 2.59 8.23 3.00
C ILE A 191 1.70 7.00 3.23
N SER A 192 0.41 7.05 2.84
CA SER A 192 -0.56 6.00 3.17
C SER A 192 -0.19 4.60 2.65
N PRO A 193 0.37 4.43 1.44
CA PRO A 193 0.81 3.11 0.98
C PRO A 193 1.87 2.46 1.87
N LEU A 194 2.85 3.22 2.34
CA LEU A 194 3.86 2.72 3.27
C LEU A 194 3.22 2.32 4.61
N LEU A 195 2.36 3.19 5.18
CA LEU A 195 1.69 2.90 6.45
C LEU A 195 0.79 1.66 6.36
N CYS A 196 0.10 1.46 5.23
CA CYS A 196 -0.67 0.24 4.97
C CYS A 196 0.24 -1.00 5.03
N ASN A 197 1.40 -0.98 4.36
CA ASN A 197 2.35 -2.08 4.41
C ASN A 197 2.94 -2.32 5.80
N VAL A 198 3.25 -1.25 6.56
CA VAL A 198 3.71 -1.37 7.95
C VAL A 198 2.67 -2.09 8.82
N TYR A 199 1.41 -1.73 8.66
CA TYR A 199 0.32 -2.34 9.41
C TYR A 199 0.11 -3.81 9.03
N LEU A 200 0.01 -4.10 7.74
CA LEU A 200 -0.26 -5.45 7.21
C LEU A 200 0.95 -6.39 7.29
N HIS A 201 2.15 -5.88 7.59
CA HIS A 201 3.30 -6.72 7.87
C HIS A 201 3.05 -7.72 9.03
N ARG A 202 2.12 -7.39 9.95
CA ARG A 202 1.66 -8.32 11.01
C ARG A 202 0.96 -9.54 10.43
N LEU A 203 0.12 -9.33 9.42
CA LEU A 203 -0.53 -10.42 8.68
C LEU A 203 0.51 -11.28 7.96
N ASP A 204 1.45 -10.63 7.24
CA ASP A 204 2.51 -11.33 6.51
C ASP A 204 3.31 -12.24 7.42
N ARG A 205 3.79 -11.71 8.54
CA ARG A 205 4.54 -12.49 9.55
C ARG A 205 3.69 -13.60 10.14
N GLY A 206 2.48 -13.28 10.58
CA GLY A 206 1.61 -14.24 11.22
C GLY A 206 1.28 -15.45 10.33
N LEU A 207 1.07 -15.25 9.03
CA LEU A 207 0.81 -16.32 8.08
C LEU A 207 2.08 -17.09 7.68
N THR A 208 3.18 -16.40 7.42
CA THR A 208 4.43 -17.06 7.02
C THR A 208 5.06 -17.86 8.17
N GLU A 209 4.98 -17.38 9.41
CA GLU A 209 5.43 -18.13 10.61
C GLU A 209 4.62 -19.43 10.83
N ARG A 210 3.37 -19.49 10.34
CA ARG A 210 2.54 -20.70 10.32
C ARG A 210 2.77 -21.61 9.11
N GLY A 211 3.74 -21.24 8.25
CA GLY A 211 4.15 -22.02 7.08
C GLY A 211 3.18 -21.93 5.91
N TYR A 212 2.39 -20.87 5.79
CA TYR A 212 1.57 -20.60 4.60
C TYR A 212 2.41 -19.93 3.51
N ALA A 213 2.29 -20.41 2.29
CA ALA A 213 2.76 -19.72 1.11
C ALA A 213 1.80 -18.54 0.84
N LEU A 214 2.34 -17.31 0.82
CA LEU A 214 1.57 -16.07 0.76
C LEU A 214 2.05 -15.20 -0.40
N VAL A 215 1.11 -14.58 -1.11
CA VAL A 215 1.34 -13.45 -2.01
C VAL A 215 0.38 -12.35 -1.62
N ARG A 216 0.89 -11.18 -1.25
CA ARG A 216 0.07 -10.00 -0.92
C ARG A 216 0.43 -8.80 -1.80
N TYR A 217 -0.60 -8.14 -2.31
CA TYR A 217 -0.50 -6.87 -3.03
C TYR A 217 -1.40 -5.82 -2.39
N ALA A 218 -0.85 -4.95 -1.56
CA ALA A 218 -1.61 -4.04 -0.70
C ALA A 218 -2.52 -4.80 0.28
N ASP A 219 -3.83 -4.60 0.22
CA ASP A 219 -4.89 -5.26 1.00
C ASP A 219 -5.38 -6.58 0.38
N ASP A 220 -5.10 -6.79 -0.89
CA ASP A 220 -5.45 -8.00 -1.64
C ASP A 220 -4.38 -9.09 -1.48
N PHE A 221 -4.76 -10.32 -1.14
CA PHE A 221 -3.79 -11.39 -0.91
C PHE A 221 -4.33 -12.80 -1.15
N CYS A 222 -3.42 -13.71 -1.52
CA CYS A 222 -3.69 -15.13 -1.65
C CYS A 222 -2.78 -15.97 -0.76
N THR A 223 -3.33 -17.01 -0.09
CA THR A 223 -2.52 -18.09 0.46
C THR A 223 -2.67 -19.35 -0.38
N PHE A 224 -1.58 -20.11 -0.52
CA PHE A 224 -1.50 -21.30 -1.36
C PHE A 224 -1.22 -22.53 -0.51
N CYS A 225 -2.00 -23.60 -0.67
CA CYS A 225 -1.96 -24.80 0.15
C CYS A 225 -2.05 -26.07 -0.68
N ALA A 226 -1.54 -27.19 -0.14
CA ALA A 226 -1.61 -28.50 -0.78
C ALA A 226 -2.98 -29.18 -0.66
N SER A 227 -3.87 -28.72 0.23
CA SER A 227 -5.18 -29.30 0.43
C SER A 227 -6.22 -28.29 0.87
N ARG A 228 -7.49 -28.55 0.57
CA ARG A 228 -8.63 -27.73 0.99
C ARG A 228 -8.68 -27.53 2.50
N ALA A 229 -8.45 -28.59 3.27
CA ALA A 229 -8.45 -28.51 4.74
C ALA A 229 -7.36 -27.54 5.27
N ARG A 230 -6.17 -27.53 4.65
CA ARG A 230 -5.11 -26.58 5.00
C ARG A 230 -5.48 -25.14 4.62
N THR A 231 -6.22 -24.95 3.52
CA THR A 231 -6.72 -23.63 3.10
C THR A 231 -7.82 -23.12 4.03
N GLU A 232 -8.72 -23.98 4.49
CA GLU A 232 -9.71 -23.65 5.51
C GLU A 232 -9.04 -23.26 6.83
N ALA A 233 -7.98 -23.96 7.22
CA ALA A 233 -7.15 -23.57 8.38
C ALA A 233 -6.46 -22.23 8.16
N SER A 234 -5.92 -21.94 6.96
CA SER A 234 -5.31 -20.64 6.66
C SER A 234 -6.32 -19.50 6.76
N ARG A 235 -7.58 -19.71 6.35
CA ARG A 235 -8.65 -18.74 6.52
C ARG A 235 -8.92 -18.44 7.99
N GLN A 236 -9.04 -19.47 8.84
CA GLN A 236 -9.25 -19.30 10.29
C GLN A 236 -8.07 -18.58 10.96
N ASP A 237 -6.85 -18.96 10.60
CA ASP A 237 -5.64 -18.29 11.10
C ASP A 237 -5.59 -16.82 10.64
N THR A 238 -5.96 -16.53 9.40
CA THR A 238 -6.08 -15.16 8.87
C THR A 238 -7.08 -14.34 9.66
N GLU A 239 -8.30 -14.87 9.88
CA GLU A 239 -9.34 -14.21 10.66
C GLU A 239 -8.86 -13.92 12.09
N GLY A 240 -8.15 -14.87 12.71
CA GLY A 240 -7.55 -14.69 14.04
C GLY A 240 -6.47 -13.60 14.09
N ILE A 241 -5.57 -13.58 13.09
CA ILE A 241 -4.52 -12.56 13.01
C ILE A 241 -5.12 -11.17 12.77
N LEU A 242 -6.05 -11.06 11.81
CA LEU A 242 -6.72 -9.79 11.50
C LEU A 242 -7.49 -9.25 12.70
N ALA A 243 -8.19 -10.11 13.47
CA ALA A 243 -8.90 -9.69 14.66
C ALA A 243 -7.97 -9.05 15.72
N VAL A 244 -6.75 -9.57 15.90
CA VAL A 244 -5.75 -8.98 16.81
C VAL A 244 -5.36 -7.57 16.39
N ILE A 245 -5.26 -7.32 15.08
CA ILE A 245 -4.97 -6.00 14.54
C ILE A 245 -6.22 -5.20 14.15
N LYS A 246 -7.39 -5.54 14.73
CA LYS A 246 -8.67 -4.84 14.57
C LYS A 246 -9.15 -4.71 13.12
N LEU A 247 -8.84 -5.71 12.28
CA LEU A 247 -9.30 -5.84 10.90
C LEU A 247 -10.14 -7.11 10.71
N CYS A 248 -10.86 -7.21 9.60
CA CYS A 248 -11.60 -8.40 9.21
C CYS A 248 -11.52 -8.63 7.69
N LEU A 249 -11.78 -9.86 7.28
CA LEU A 249 -11.93 -10.21 5.86
C LEU A 249 -13.21 -9.61 5.30
N GLU A 250 -13.19 -9.23 4.01
CA GLU A 250 -14.39 -8.89 3.23
C GLU A 250 -15.10 -10.18 2.81
N PRO A 251 -16.28 -10.53 3.38
CA PRO A 251 -16.90 -11.82 3.12
C PRO A 251 -17.29 -12.02 1.66
N GLY A 252 -17.67 -10.93 0.97
CA GLY A 252 -18.08 -10.96 -0.43
C GLY A 252 -16.95 -11.17 -1.42
N LYS A 253 -15.69 -11.01 -0.97
CA LYS A 253 -14.49 -11.12 -1.79
C LYS A 253 -13.50 -12.17 -1.27
N THR A 254 -13.91 -12.95 -0.28
CA THR A 254 -13.07 -14.02 0.28
C THR A 254 -13.60 -15.38 -0.14
N ALA A 255 -12.81 -16.13 -0.89
CA ALA A 255 -13.17 -17.41 -1.42
C ALA A 255 -12.05 -18.46 -1.30
N ILE A 256 -12.44 -19.72 -1.13
CA ILE A 256 -11.52 -20.85 -1.29
C ILE A 256 -11.77 -21.45 -2.67
N THR A 257 -10.73 -21.50 -3.48
CA THR A 257 -10.76 -22.01 -4.85
C THR A 257 -9.62 -23.01 -5.09
N HIS A 258 -9.56 -23.54 -6.31
CA HIS A 258 -8.51 -24.44 -6.78
C HIS A 258 -8.10 -24.04 -8.19
N PHE A 259 -6.85 -24.24 -8.57
CA PHE A 259 -6.38 -23.94 -9.92
C PHE A 259 -7.21 -24.61 -11.02
N ASP A 260 -7.80 -25.80 -10.79
CA ASP A 260 -8.73 -26.44 -11.73
C ASP A 260 -10.07 -25.70 -11.91
N GLN A 261 -10.45 -24.84 -10.98
CA GLN A 261 -11.66 -24.02 -11.04
C GLN A 261 -11.38 -22.65 -11.67
N GLY A 262 -10.13 -22.22 -11.59
CA GLY A 262 -9.66 -20.89 -12.00
C GLY A 262 -9.97 -19.80 -10.98
N PHE A 263 -9.18 -18.77 -10.98
CA PHE A 263 -9.38 -17.54 -10.19
C PHE A 263 -8.65 -16.36 -10.84
N ASP A 264 -9.12 -15.16 -10.53
CA ASP A 264 -8.52 -13.90 -11.00
C ASP A 264 -7.76 -13.23 -9.85
N TYR A 265 -6.50 -12.89 -10.08
CA TYR A 265 -5.71 -12.14 -9.10
C TYR A 265 -4.76 -11.18 -9.82
N LEU A 266 -4.73 -9.92 -9.39
CA LEU A 266 -3.90 -8.85 -9.99
C LEU A 266 -4.13 -8.66 -11.50
N GLY A 267 -5.38 -8.87 -11.96
CA GLY A 267 -5.72 -8.76 -13.38
C GLY A 267 -5.24 -9.94 -14.25
N VAL A 268 -4.75 -11.00 -13.62
CA VAL A 268 -4.33 -12.25 -14.27
C VAL A 268 -5.29 -13.37 -13.88
N HIS A 269 -5.82 -14.06 -14.89
CA HIS A 269 -6.62 -15.27 -14.69
C HIS A 269 -5.72 -16.50 -14.67
N PHE A 270 -5.78 -17.29 -13.60
CA PHE A 270 -5.05 -18.54 -13.43
C PHE A 270 -6.02 -19.72 -13.58
N TYR A 271 -5.70 -20.68 -14.42
CA TYR A 271 -6.49 -21.89 -14.63
C TYR A 271 -5.59 -23.07 -14.94
N ARG A 272 -5.58 -24.09 -14.09
CA ARG A 272 -4.70 -25.26 -14.21
C ARG A 272 -3.23 -24.86 -14.37
N ASP A 273 -2.61 -25.23 -15.49
CA ASP A 273 -1.25 -24.92 -15.90
C ASP A 273 -1.12 -23.66 -16.75
N THR A 274 -2.25 -22.98 -17.02
CA THR A 274 -2.28 -21.76 -17.82
C THR A 274 -2.48 -20.51 -16.97
N TYR A 275 -2.05 -19.37 -17.49
CA TYR A 275 -2.45 -18.05 -17.01
C TYR A 275 -2.73 -17.11 -18.19
N SER A 276 -3.63 -16.17 -18.01
CA SER A 276 -3.98 -15.21 -19.06
C SER A 276 -4.25 -13.82 -18.50
N PHE A 277 -3.95 -12.81 -19.30
CA PHE A 277 -4.12 -11.40 -18.96
C PHE A 277 -4.44 -10.58 -20.20
N VAL A 278 -4.90 -9.35 -20.02
CA VAL A 278 -5.18 -8.44 -21.13
C VAL A 278 -4.04 -7.42 -21.26
N ALA A 279 -3.35 -7.40 -22.40
CA ALA A 279 -2.34 -6.40 -22.72
C ALA A 279 -2.65 -5.76 -24.08
N ALA A 280 -2.59 -4.42 -24.16
CA ALA A 280 -2.94 -3.65 -25.37
C ALA A 280 -4.31 -4.04 -25.97
N GLY A 281 -5.31 -4.33 -25.14
CA GLY A 281 -6.67 -4.73 -25.55
C GLY A 281 -6.78 -6.15 -26.12
N LYS A 282 -5.74 -6.99 -26.00
CA LYS A 282 -5.74 -8.38 -26.43
C LYS A 282 -5.54 -9.29 -25.22
N ARG A 283 -6.32 -10.37 -25.17
CA ARG A 283 -6.09 -11.45 -24.21
C ARG A 283 -4.89 -12.28 -24.67
N ILE A 284 -3.93 -12.41 -23.79
CA ILE A 284 -2.74 -13.26 -23.94
C ILE A 284 -2.92 -14.44 -23.01
N GLU A 285 -2.76 -15.65 -23.51
CA GLU A 285 -2.80 -16.88 -22.74
C GLU A 285 -1.47 -17.59 -22.87
N VAL A 286 -0.95 -18.07 -21.75
CA VAL A 286 0.36 -18.73 -21.64
C VAL A 286 0.20 -20.01 -20.86
N GLU A 287 0.77 -21.10 -21.39
CA GLU A 287 0.81 -22.41 -20.75
C GLU A 287 2.19 -22.63 -20.12
N GLY A 288 2.20 -23.18 -18.91
CA GLY A 288 3.43 -23.55 -18.20
C GLY A 288 4.11 -22.40 -17.47
N ASP A 289 5.42 -22.22 -17.73
CA ASP A 289 6.28 -21.29 -17.01
C ASP A 289 5.98 -19.81 -17.30
N PHE A 290 6.39 -18.95 -16.37
CA PHE A 290 6.23 -17.52 -16.52
C PHE A 290 7.12 -16.94 -17.62
N ASP A 291 6.52 -16.27 -18.59
CA ASP A 291 7.22 -15.54 -19.63
C ASP A 291 7.26 -14.02 -19.33
N ALA A 292 8.39 -13.56 -18.78
CA ALA A 292 8.60 -12.17 -18.43
C ALA A 292 8.52 -11.20 -19.63
N THR A 293 8.75 -11.68 -20.85
CA THR A 293 8.74 -10.83 -22.06
C THR A 293 7.33 -10.36 -22.42
N LEU A 294 6.31 -11.16 -22.07
CA LEU A 294 4.91 -10.85 -22.31
C LEU A 294 4.36 -9.82 -21.31
N PHE A 295 5.01 -9.67 -20.14
CA PHE A 295 4.61 -8.73 -19.10
C PHE A 295 5.33 -7.37 -19.18
N TYR A 296 6.13 -7.11 -20.22
CA TYR A 296 6.92 -5.89 -20.30
C TYR A 296 6.08 -4.62 -20.31
N ASP A 297 4.94 -4.64 -21.01
CA ASP A 297 4.00 -3.51 -21.12
C ASP A 297 2.72 -3.73 -20.28
N TYR A 298 2.69 -4.76 -19.43
CA TYR A 298 1.51 -5.06 -18.62
C TYR A 298 1.40 -4.12 -17.43
N VAL A 299 0.34 -3.32 -17.42
CA VAL A 299 -0.09 -2.51 -16.27
C VAL A 299 -1.51 -2.96 -15.94
N PRO A 300 -1.75 -3.61 -14.78
CA PRO A 300 -3.09 -4.03 -14.42
C PRO A 300 -4.00 -2.82 -14.21
N GLU A 301 -5.25 -2.91 -14.71
CA GLU A 301 -6.26 -1.89 -14.45
C GLU A 301 -6.62 -1.89 -12.97
N GLY A 302 -6.45 -0.74 -12.30
CA GLY A 302 -6.87 -0.55 -10.91
C GLY A 302 -5.77 -0.70 -9.84
N TYR A 303 -4.51 -0.99 -10.24
CA TYR A 303 -3.36 -1.12 -9.31
C TYR A 303 -2.31 -0.01 -9.49
#